data_1a0e718932c08fe75f7341db972aeead
#
_entry.id   1a0e718932c08fe75f7341db972aeead
#
_cell.length_a   1.000
_cell.length_b   1.000
_cell.length_c   1.000
_cell.angle_alpha   90.00
_cell.angle_beta   90.00
_cell.angle_gamma   90.00
#
_symmetry.space_group_name_H-M   'P 1'
#
loop_
_entity.id
_entity.type
_entity.pdbx_description
1 polymer ?
#
loop_
_entity_poly.entity_id
_entity_poly.type
_entity_poly.pdbx_seq_one_letter_code
_entity_poly.pdbx_strand_id
1 'polypeptide(L)'
;MALLLCITQWDVAPWLDRLRRLAPGRDIRAWPEVGNPADITYVAVWKQPPGLLATFPNLKGIISLGAGVDHVLSDPTLPDVPLCRVVDGNLTTRMSEWVVMHALIHLRHQRDYDLLQRQKLWREIMPSPAAQELRVGVMGLGVLGLDAIHKLKIMGFDVAGWSRTLKQIDGIRTYADNDLDAFLARTDLLVCLLPLTPETKGLLNRSLFEKLAHDGVLGAPVLMNAGRGGLQVEKDILTCLDEGVLGAATLDVFETEPLPADSPLWSHPAVTVTPHNSAVSDEDAVGRFVLRQVERHERGLPFEAPVDRNRHY
;
A
#
# COMPACT_ATOMS: atom_id res chain seq x y z
N MET A 1 -3.66 24.09 -23.55
CA MET A 1 -3.55 22.73 -22.96
C MET A 1 -3.12 22.88 -21.52
N ALA A 2 -3.99 22.50 -20.58
CA ALA A 2 -3.72 22.63 -19.15
C ALA A 2 -3.61 21.27 -18.47
N LEU A 3 -2.74 21.21 -17.45
CA LEU A 3 -2.66 20.12 -16.46
C LEU A 3 -3.50 20.54 -15.25
N LEU A 4 -4.51 19.77 -14.90
CA LEU A 4 -5.28 19.97 -13.68
C LEU A 4 -4.71 19.08 -12.54
N LEU A 5 -4.51 19.68 -11.39
CA LEU A 5 -4.19 18.97 -10.15
C LEU A 5 -5.49 18.86 -9.33
N CYS A 6 -5.96 17.63 -9.11
CA CYS A 6 -7.15 17.35 -8.32
C CYS A 6 -6.82 16.49 -7.09
N ILE A 7 -6.70 17.16 -5.95
CA ILE A 7 -6.43 16.56 -4.64
C ILE A 7 -7.54 16.99 -3.69
N THR A 8 -8.22 16.02 -3.01
CA THR A 8 -9.37 16.37 -2.15
C THR A 8 -9.11 16.18 -0.65
N GLN A 9 -8.04 15.51 -0.26
CA GLN A 9 -7.77 15.19 1.16
C GLN A 9 -6.56 15.89 1.74
N TRP A 10 -5.79 16.58 0.90
CA TRP A 10 -4.59 17.31 1.30
C TRP A 10 -4.69 18.75 0.83
N ASP A 11 -3.88 19.63 1.42
CA ASP A 11 -3.70 20.99 0.88
C ASP A 11 -3.04 20.89 -0.50
N VAL A 12 -3.73 21.41 -1.50
CA VAL A 12 -3.27 21.39 -2.89
C VAL A 12 -2.23 22.49 -3.18
N ALA A 13 -2.19 23.56 -2.38
CA ALA A 13 -1.36 24.72 -2.67
C ALA A 13 0.15 24.40 -2.73
N PRO A 14 0.75 23.64 -1.78
CA PRO A 14 2.17 23.29 -1.87
C PRO A 14 2.50 22.46 -3.13
N TRP A 15 1.60 21.60 -3.54
CA TRP A 15 1.74 20.77 -4.76
C TRP A 15 1.67 21.62 -6.03
N LEU A 16 0.73 22.56 -6.07
CA LEU A 16 0.56 23.47 -7.19
C LEU A 16 1.79 24.37 -7.40
N ASP A 17 2.27 24.97 -6.32
CA ASP A 17 3.44 25.85 -6.34
C ASP A 17 4.70 25.09 -6.79
N ARG A 18 4.83 23.84 -6.38
CA ARG A 18 5.94 22.99 -6.74
C ARG A 18 5.91 22.61 -8.23
N LEU A 19 4.76 22.19 -8.74
CA LEU A 19 4.60 21.89 -10.17
C LEU A 19 4.86 23.12 -11.04
N ARG A 20 4.38 24.29 -10.63
CA ARG A 20 4.65 25.56 -11.34
C ARG A 20 6.12 25.93 -11.36
N ARG A 21 6.85 25.68 -10.27
CA ARG A 21 8.33 25.87 -10.24
C ARG A 21 9.05 24.91 -11.16
N LEU A 22 8.62 23.66 -11.24
CA LEU A 22 9.21 22.63 -12.07
C LEU A 22 8.92 22.84 -13.57
N ALA A 23 7.80 23.48 -13.90
CA ALA A 23 7.37 23.74 -15.28
C ALA A 23 6.77 25.16 -15.42
N PRO A 24 7.60 26.23 -15.34
CA PRO A 24 7.12 27.63 -15.27
C PRO A 24 6.38 28.13 -16.50
N GLY A 25 6.48 27.43 -17.63
CA GLY A 25 5.75 27.77 -18.86
C GLY A 25 4.47 26.98 -19.10
N ARG A 26 4.11 26.06 -18.19
CA ARG A 26 2.93 25.20 -18.34
C ARG A 26 1.71 25.82 -17.63
N ASP A 27 0.54 25.77 -18.28
CA ASP A 27 -0.73 26.08 -17.63
C ASP A 27 -1.09 24.95 -16.66
N ILE A 28 -0.92 25.21 -15.35
CA ILE A 28 -1.21 24.26 -14.26
C ILE A 28 -2.26 24.87 -13.36
N ARG A 29 -3.40 24.20 -13.26
CA ARG A 29 -4.57 24.61 -12.48
C ARG A 29 -4.81 23.64 -11.34
N ALA A 30 -5.53 24.08 -10.32
CA ALA A 30 -5.96 23.23 -9.20
C ALA A 30 -7.48 23.19 -9.13
N TRP A 31 -8.05 22.03 -8.89
CA TRP A 31 -9.46 21.89 -8.57
C TRP A 31 -9.75 22.55 -7.19
N PRO A 32 -10.88 23.31 -7.03
CA PRO A 32 -12.00 23.44 -7.98
C PRO A 32 -11.86 24.53 -9.06
N GLU A 33 -10.79 25.33 -9.09
CA GLU A 33 -10.59 26.43 -10.04
C GLU A 33 -10.14 25.92 -11.41
N VAL A 34 -11.04 25.21 -12.09
CA VAL A 34 -10.75 24.54 -13.37
C VAL A 34 -10.62 25.53 -14.55
N GLY A 35 -11.32 26.66 -14.50
CA GLY A 35 -11.49 27.56 -15.64
C GLY A 35 -12.35 26.91 -16.75
N ASN A 36 -11.94 27.06 -18.02
CA ASN A 36 -12.66 26.40 -19.10
C ASN A 36 -12.32 24.89 -19.15
N PRO A 37 -13.29 23.97 -18.94
CA PRO A 37 -13.07 22.53 -18.97
C PRO A 37 -12.45 22.01 -20.27
N ALA A 38 -12.70 22.68 -21.41
CA ALA A 38 -12.14 22.30 -22.70
C ALA A 38 -10.61 22.50 -22.81
N ASP A 39 -10.00 23.27 -21.90
CA ASP A 39 -8.56 23.47 -21.87
C ASP A 39 -7.82 22.30 -21.20
N ILE A 40 -8.52 21.54 -20.33
CA ILE A 40 -7.91 20.46 -19.55
C ILE A 40 -7.61 19.27 -20.46
N THR A 41 -6.34 18.93 -20.53
CA THR A 41 -5.86 17.80 -21.35
C THR A 41 -5.24 16.69 -20.52
N TYR A 42 -4.75 16.99 -19.33
CA TYR A 42 -4.23 16.02 -18.36
C TYR A 42 -4.74 16.32 -16.97
N VAL A 43 -4.99 15.29 -16.19
CA VAL A 43 -5.36 15.43 -14.76
C VAL A 43 -4.46 14.55 -13.93
N ALA A 44 -3.82 15.16 -12.92
CA ALA A 44 -3.13 14.46 -11.84
C ALA A 44 -4.08 14.37 -10.65
N VAL A 45 -4.38 13.14 -10.17
CA VAL A 45 -5.51 12.92 -9.26
C VAL A 45 -5.11 12.20 -7.98
N TRP A 46 -5.75 12.62 -6.87
CA TRP A 46 -5.84 11.87 -5.64
C TRP A 46 -7.24 12.00 -5.06
N LYS A 47 -8.00 10.88 -5.06
CA LYS A 47 -9.39 10.78 -4.55
C LYS A 47 -10.31 11.87 -5.13
N GLN A 48 -10.28 12.07 -6.43
CA GLN A 48 -11.12 13.03 -7.16
C GLN A 48 -12.62 12.73 -6.95
N PRO A 49 -13.49 13.77 -7.02
CA PRO A 49 -14.93 13.57 -7.00
C PRO A 49 -15.39 12.65 -8.15
N PRO A 50 -16.30 11.70 -7.90
CA PRO A 50 -16.91 10.89 -8.97
C PRO A 50 -17.57 11.77 -10.05
N GLY A 51 -17.42 11.39 -11.31
CA GLY A 51 -17.96 12.11 -12.45
C GLY A 51 -17.14 13.30 -12.92
N LEU A 52 -16.20 13.80 -12.13
CA LEU A 52 -15.40 14.98 -12.48
C LEU A 52 -14.64 14.79 -13.79
N LEU A 53 -13.98 13.66 -13.97
CA LEU A 53 -13.11 13.43 -15.12
C LEU A 53 -13.89 13.37 -16.45
N ALA A 54 -15.14 12.96 -16.41
CA ALA A 54 -16.03 12.94 -17.57
C ALA A 54 -16.44 14.37 -18.05
N THR A 55 -16.23 15.39 -17.23
CA THR A 55 -16.55 16.78 -17.62
C THR A 55 -15.50 17.44 -18.51
N PHE A 56 -14.35 16.79 -18.74
CA PHE A 56 -13.25 17.34 -19.53
C PHE A 56 -13.25 16.74 -20.97
N PRO A 57 -13.83 17.46 -21.95
CA PRO A 57 -14.05 16.90 -23.31
C PRO A 57 -12.75 16.59 -24.08
N ASN A 58 -11.65 17.25 -23.70
CA ASN A 58 -10.36 17.11 -24.38
C ASN A 58 -9.32 16.35 -23.54
N LEU A 59 -9.78 15.58 -22.52
CA LEU A 59 -8.89 14.80 -21.67
C LEU A 59 -8.13 13.75 -22.48
N LYS A 60 -6.81 13.71 -22.33
CA LYS A 60 -5.89 12.79 -23.03
C LYS A 60 -5.22 11.78 -22.12
N GLY A 61 -5.16 12.06 -20.82
CA GLY A 61 -4.51 11.16 -19.88
C GLY A 61 -4.74 11.53 -18.42
N ILE A 62 -4.72 10.50 -17.58
CA ILE A 62 -4.92 10.60 -16.14
C ILE A 62 -3.69 10.03 -15.43
N ILE A 63 -3.19 10.73 -14.42
CA ILE A 63 -2.03 10.34 -13.61
C ILE A 63 -2.47 10.22 -12.15
N SER A 64 -2.49 9.02 -11.59
CA SER A 64 -2.71 8.83 -10.15
C SER A 64 -1.47 9.29 -9.38
N LEU A 65 -1.65 10.12 -8.36
CA LEU A 65 -0.58 10.61 -7.49
C LEU A 65 -0.12 9.56 -6.45
N GLY A 66 -0.81 8.43 -6.36
CA GLY A 66 -0.43 7.31 -5.53
C GLY A 66 -0.07 6.05 -6.32
N ALA A 67 0.48 5.06 -5.61
CA ALA A 67 0.79 3.75 -6.19
C ALA A 67 -0.49 2.92 -6.46
N GLY A 68 -1.57 3.14 -5.72
CA GLY A 68 -2.87 2.51 -5.94
C GLY A 68 -3.78 3.38 -6.81
N VAL A 69 -4.69 2.74 -7.54
CA VAL A 69 -5.59 3.37 -8.52
C VAL A 69 -7.06 3.05 -8.30
N ASP A 70 -7.37 2.35 -7.22
CA ASP A 70 -8.73 1.96 -6.84
C ASP A 70 -9.69 3.15 -6.77
N HIS A 71 -9.23 4.29 -6.24
CA HIS A 71 -10.01 5.53 -6.15
C HIS A 71 -10.32 6.17 -7.53
N VAL A 72 -9.55 5.86 -8.56
CA VAL A 72 -9.83 6.30 -9.94
C VAL A 72 -10.75 5.31 -10.62
N LEU A 73 -10.45 4.01 -10.49
CA LEU A 73 -11.17 2.95 -11.18
C LEU A 73 -12.58 2.69 -10.62
N SER A 74 -12.87 3.15 -9.41
CA SER A 74 -14.22 3.08 -8.82
C SER A 74 -15.23 4.06 -9.43
N ASP A 75 -14.78 5.03 -10.24
CA ASP A 75 -15.67 5.96 -10.93
C ASP A 75 -16.29 5.30 -12.17
N PRO A 76 -17.62 5.03 -12.20
CA PRO A 76 -18.28 4.38 -13.33
C PRO A 76 -18.31 5.26 -14.58
N THR A 77 -18.02 6.55 -14.45
CA THR A 77 -17.99 7.52 -15.55
C THR A 77 -16.57 7.79 -16.06
N LEU A 78 -15.59 7.02 -15.62
CA LEU A 78 -14.19 7.21 -15.97
C LEU A 78 -13.98 7.20 -17.48
N PRO A 79 -13.47 8.29 -18.09
CA PRO A 79 -13.22 8.35 -19.55
C PRO A 79 -12.22 7.29 -19.99
N ASP A 80 -12.41 6.78 -21.23
CA ASP A 80 -11.51 5.80 -21.82
C ASP A 80 -10.26 6.47 -22.42
N VAL A 81 -9.41 6.97 -21.52
CA VAL A 81 -8.10 7.56 -21.83
C VAL A 81 -7.01 6.83 -21.03
N PRO A 82 -5.75 6.89 -21.48
CA PRO A 82 -4.64 6.29 -20.74
C PRO A 82 -4.59 6.76 -19.28
N LEU A 83 -4.42 5.78 -18.36
CA LEU A 83 -4.23 6.00 -16.92
C LEU A 83 -2.87 5.45 -16.53
N CYS A 84 -2.09 6.20 -15.77
CA CYS A 84 -0.89 5.71 -15.12
C CYS A 84 -0.90 6.01 -13.63
N ARG A 85 -0.01 5.33 -12.90
CA ARG A 85 0.18 5.50 -11.47
C ARG A 85 1.61 5.91 -11.16
N VAL A 86 1.80 6.57 -10.03
CA VAL A 86 3.15 6.88 -9.55
C VAL A 86 3.90 5.59 -9.22
N VAL A 87 5.10 5.49 -9.80
CA VAL A 87 6.13 4.53 -9.42
C VAL A 87 7.38 5.33 -9.12
N ASP A 88 7.72 5.42 -7.85
CA ASP A 88 8.85 6.22 -7.37
C ASP A 88 9.73 5.40 -6.42
N GLY A 89 11.06 5.51 -6.60
CA GLY A 89 12.03 4.78 -5.79
C GLY A 89 11.99 5.16 -4.31
N ASN A 90 11.69 6.42 -4.00
CA ASN A 90 11.59 6.93 -2.63
C ASN A 90 10.40 6.28 -1.90
N LEU A 91 9.22 6.27 -2.55
CA LEU A 91 8.02 5.59 -2.03
C LEU A 91 8.29 4.09 -1.81
N THR A 92 8.95 3.45 -2.78
CA THR A 92 9.30 2.03 -2.72
C THR A 92 10.21 1.74 -1.53
N THR A 93 11.24 2.55 -1.32
CA THR A 93 12.18 2.41 -0.21
C THR A 93 11.48 2.58 1.14
N ARG A 94 10.64 3.60 1.31
CA ARG A 94 9.90 3.86 2.56
C ARG A 94 8.96 2.71 2.92
N MET A 95 8.24 2.15 1.93
CA MET A 95 7.42 0.96 2.16
C MET A 95 8.24 -0.20 2.70
N SER A 96 9.39 -0.46 2.10
CA SER A 96 10.26 -1.55 2.55
C SER A 96 10.86 -1.30 3.93
N GLU A 97 11.20 -0.04 4.25
CA GLU A 97 11.66 0.38 5.58
C GLU A 97 10.58 0.12 6.63
N TRP A 98 9.32 0.50 6.33
CA TRP A 98 8.18 0.24 7.21
C TRP A 98 7.99 -1.28 7.43
N VAL A 99 8.05 -2.08 6.35
CA VAL A 99 7.91 -3.54 6.44
C VAL A 99 9.02 -4.15 7.28
N VAL A 100 10.28 -3.83 7.03
CA VAL A 100 11.42 -4.36 7.77
C VAL A 100 11.39 -3.93 9.24
N MET A 101 11.08 -2.66 9.50
CA MET A 101 10.97 -2.11 10.86
C MET A 101 9.94 -2.90 11.67
N HIS A 102 8.73 -3.07 11.14
CA HIS A 102 7.68 -3.78 11.89
C HIS A 102 7.93 -5.28 12.00
N ALA A 103 8.54 -5.91 11.00
CA ALA A 103 8.98 -7.31 11.12
C ALA A 103 10.00 -7.49 12.27
N LEU A 104 10.95 -6.57 12.40
CA LEU A 104 11.93 -6.57 13.51
C LEU A 104 11.27 -6.25 14.87
N ILE A 105 10.30 -5.34 14.92
CA ILE A 105 9.53 -5.03 16.14
C ILE A 105 8.83 -6.28 16.65
N HIS A 106 8.18 -7.06 15.78
CA HIS A 106 7.54 -8.31 16.16
C HIS A 106 8.57 -9.39 16.55
N LEU A 107 9.61 -9.58 15.74
CA LEU A 107 10.67 -10.58 16.00
C LEU A 107 11.35 -10.34 17.37
N ARG A 108 11.55 -9.08 17.76
CA ARG A 108 12.30 -8.68 18.95
C ARG A 108 11.41 -8.36 20.16
N HIS A 109 10.09 -8.63 20.09
CA HIS A 109 9.12 -8.35 21.16
C HIS A 109 9.17 -6.89 21.66
N GLN A 110 9.48 -5.93 20.78
CA GLN A 110 9.71 -4.54 21.19
C GLN A 110 8.51 -3.94 21.93
N ARG A 111 7.29 -4.24 21.47
CA ARG A 111 6.07 -3.73 22.12
C ARG A 111 5.87 -4.27 23.53
N ASP A 112 6.24 -5.52 23.75
CA ASP A 112 6.16 -6.13 25.08
C ASP A 112 7.21 -5.50 26.00
N TYR A 113 8.43 -5.22 25.50
CA TYR A 113 9.44 -4.49 26.24
C TYR A 113 9.04 -3.06 26.57
N ASP A 114 8.33 -2.36 25.66
CA ASP A 114 7.78 -1.03 25.93
C ASP A 114 6.75 -1.05 27.08
N LEU A 115 5.93 -2.11 27.17
CA LEU A 115 5.00 -2.31 28.29
C LEU A 115 5.76 -2.62 29.60
N LEU A 116 6.74 -3.53 29.56
CA LEU A 116 7.58 -3.85 30.72
C LEU A 116 8.34 -2.62 31.22
N GLN A 117 8.86 -1.78 30.32
CA GLN A 117 9.52 -0.53 30.69
C GLN A 117 8.58 0.43 31.43
N ARG A 118 7.33 0.60 30.95
CA ARG A 118 6.30 1.44 31.62
C ARG A 118 5.97 0.92 33.01
N GLN A 119 6.01 -0.41 33.20
CA GLN A 119 5.78 -1.09 34.48
C GLN A 119 7.03 -1.13 35.34
N LYS A 120 8.20 -0.67 34.87
CA LYS A 120 9.51 -0.75 35.54
C LYS A 120 9.90 -2.21 35.86
N LEU A 121 9.53 -3.15 35.01
CA LEU A 121 9.83 -4.58 35.16
C LEU A 121 11.04 -4.97 34.33
N TRP A 122 12.10 -5.45 34.98
CA TRP A 122 13.27 -6.03 34.35
C TRP A 122 13.01 -7.53 34.11
N ARG A 123 12.56 -7.90 32.91
CA ARG A 123 12.23 -9.28 32.57
C ARG A 123 12.60 -9.58 31.11
N GLU A 124 13.31 -10.67 30.89
CA GLU A 124 13.56 -11.20 29.54
C GLU A 124 12.33 -11.91 29.01
N ILE A 125 12.14 -11.80 27.70
CA ILE A 125 11.12 -12.54 26.93
C ILE A 125 11.86 -13.59 26.12
N MET A 126 11.51 -14.85 26.35
CA MET A 126 12.12 -15.98 25.70
C MET A 126 11.03 -16.88 25.07
N PRO A 127 11.30 -17.52 23.93
CA PRO A 127 12.53 -17.49 23.14
C PRO A 127 12.78 -16.13 22.47
N SER A 128 14.06 -15.83 22.14
CA SER A 128 14.45 -14.66 21.35
C SER A 128 15.01 -15.13 20.00
N PRO A 129 14.13 -15.40 19.01
CA PRO A 129 14.54 -16.01 17.76
C PRO A 129 15.40 -15.07 16.89
N ALA A 130 16.21 -15.65 16.02
CA ALA A 130 16.92 -14.93 14.97
C ALA A 130 16.01 -14.72 13.74
N ALA A 131 16.35 -13.76 12.88
CA ALA A 131 15.56 -13.46 11.69
C ALA A 131 15.36 -14.68 10.76
N GLN A 132 16.35 -15.55 10.66
CA GLN A 132 16.30 -16.78 9.85
C GLN A 132 15.29 -17.83 10.33
N GLU A 133 14.82 -17.70 11.57
CA GLU A 133 13.83 -18.60 12.15
C GLU A 133 12.39 -18.11 11.93
N LEU A 134 12.22 -16.85 11.48
CA LEU A 134 10.91 -16.25 11.21
C LEU A 134 10.57 -16.37 9.72
N ARG A 135 9.49 -17.09 9.42
CA ARG A 135 8.98 -17.30 8.05
C ARG A 135 8.06 -16.14 7.68
N VAL A 136 8.57 -15.24 6.83
CA VAL A 136 7.82 -14.06 6.35
C VAL A 136 7.21 -14.38 4.98
N GLY A 137 5.89 -14.22 4.87
CA GLY A 137 5.15 -14.31 3.62
C GLY A 137 4.75 -12.92 3.12
N VAL A 138 5.07 -12.60 1.86
CA VAL A 138 4.68 -11.32 1.24
C VAL A 138 3.65 -11.58 0.14
N MET A 139 2.42 -11.08 0.33
CA MET A 139 1.36 -11.08 -0.68
C MET A 139 1.44 -9.81 -1.53
N GLY A 140 1.61 -9.99 -2.84
CA GLY A 140 1.76 -8.88 -3.78
C GLY A 140 3.21 -8.69 -4.24
N LEU A 141 3.56 -9.33 -5.36
CA LEU A 141 4.91 -9.30 -5.96
C LEU A 141 5.02 -8.20 -7.04
N GLY A 142 4.45 -7.03 -6.76
CA GLY A 142 4.67 -5.81 -7.54
C GLY A 142 5.98 -5.12 -7.13
N VAL A 143 6.17 -3.86 -7.57
CA VAL A 143 7.39 -3.08 -7.28
C VAL A 143 7.67 -3.02 -5.78
N LEU A 144 6.65 -2.69 -4.97
CA LEU A 144 6.79 -2.54 -3.51
C LEU A 144 7.11 -3.87 -2.84
N GLY A 145 6.37 -4.94 -3.19
CA GLY A 145 6.58 -6.24 -2.56
C GLY A 145 7.91 -6.89 -2.92
N LEU A 146 8.39 -6.70 -4.15
CA LEU A 146 9.70 -7.20 -4.56
C LEU A 146 10.84 -6.52 -3.79
N ASP A 147 10.78 -5.20 -3.62
CA ASP A 147 11.79 -4.46 -2.86
C ASP A 147 11.76 -4.84 -1.37
N ALA A 148 10.55 -5.00 -0.80
CA ALA A 148 10.39 -5.45 0.58
C ALA A 148 10.97 -6.87 0.79
N ILE A 149 10.69 -7.81 -0.12
CA ILE A 149 11.26 -9.18 -0.09
C ILE A 149 12.79 -9.14 -0.09
N HIS A 150 13.39 -8.34 -0.99
CA HIS A 150 14.84 -8.25 -1.08
C HIS A 150 15.46 -7.71 0.21
N LYS A 151 14.87 -6.66 0.81
CA LYS A 151 15.37 -6.09 2.07
C LYS A 151 15.17 -7.02 3.26
N LEU A 152 14.02 -7.69 3.37
CA LEU A 152 13.80 -8.73 4.38
C LEU A 152 14.83 -9.87 4.26
N LYS A 153 15.14 -10.31 3.04
CA LYS A 153 16.16 -11.32 2.79
C LYS A 153 17.57 -10.85 3.22
N ILE A 154 17.93 -9.60 2.92
CA ILE A 154 19.20 -9.01 3.38
C ILE A 154 19.29 -9.01 4.91
N MET A 155 18.17 -8.80 5.62
CA MET A 155 18.10 -8.90 7.08
C MET A 155 18.14 -10.34 7.61
N GLY A 156 18.13 -11.33 6.73
CA GLY A 156 18.24 -12.75 7.08
C GLY A 156 16.93 -13.49 7.31
N PHE A 157 15.77 -12.87 7.06
CA PHE A 157 14.47 -13.55 7.19
C PHE A 157 14.29 -14.70 6.17
N ASP A 158 13.56 -15.76 6.56
CA ASP A 158 13.10 -16.81 5.63
C ASP A 158 11.86 -16.30 4.86
N VAL A 159 12.09 -15.73 3.69
CA VAL A 159 11.06 -15.02 2.93
C VAL A 159 10.49 -15.86 1.79
N ALA A 160 9.15 -15.80 1.65
CA ALA A 160 8.45 -16.29 0.46
C ALA A 160 7.47 -15.24 -0.07
N GLY A 161 7.17 -15.32 -1.36
CA GLY A 161 6.24 -14.40 -2.00
C GLY A 161 5.04 -15.09 -2.64
N TRP A 162 3.88 -14.42 -2.63
CA TRP A 162 2.68 -14.88 -3.32
C TRP A 162 2.13 -13.81 -4.27
N SER A 163 1.70 -14.23 -5.45
CA SER A 163 0.96 -13.39 -6.40
C SER A 163 0.02 -14.24 -7.25
N ARG A 164 -1.03 -13.63 -7.82
CA ARG A 164 -2.02 -14.31 -8.65
C ARG A 164 -1.40 -15.20 -9.73
N THR A 165 -0.34 -14.75 -10.37
CA THR A 165 0.41 -15.51 -11.36
C THR A 165 1.80 -15.80 -10.84
N LEU A 166 2.28 -17.02 -11.06
CA LEU A 166 3.62 -17.43 -10.63
C LEU A 166 4.68 -16.49 -11.20
N LYS A 167 5.57 -16.02 -10.33
CA LYS A 167 6.74 -15.21 -10.69
C LYS A 167 8.00 -15.97 -10.29
N GLN A 168 9.01 -15.91 -11.13
CA GLN A 168 10.34 -16.42 -10.78
C GLN A 168 11.18 -15.27 -10.24
N ILE A 169 11.64 -15.40 -9.01
CA ILE A 169 12.49 -14.41 -8.33
C ILE A 169 13.70 -15.19 -7.79
N ASP A 170 14.89 -14.76 -8.19
CA ASP A 170 16.12 -15.45 -7.82
C ASP A 170 16.29 -15.58 -6.30
N GLY A 171 16.48 -16.81 -5.87
CA GLY A 171 16.68 -17.14 -4.46
C GLY A 171 15.47 -16.87 -3.55
N ILE A 172 14.26 -16.69 -4.07
CA ILE A 172 13.01 -16.53 -3.32
C ILE A 172 12.01 -17.62 -3.74
N ARG A 173 11.43 -18.30 -2.75
CA ARG A 173 10.32 -19.21 -3.00
C ARG A 173 9.06 -18.41 -3.31
N THR A 174 8.41 -18.71 -4.43
CA THR A 174 7.21 -18.02 -4.89
C THR A 174 6.06 -18.99 -5.09
N TYR A 175 4.85 -18.49 -4.87
CA TYR A 175 3.59 -19.22 -4.95
C TYR A 175 2.59 -18.45 -5.83
N ALA A 176 1.66 -19.18 -6.44
CA ALA A 176 0.55 -18.64 -7.21
C ALA A 176 -0.81 -18.98 -6.57
N ASP A 177 -1.91 -18.59 -7.22
CA ASP A 177 -3.27 -18.80 -6.68
C ASP A 177 -3.54 -20.25 -6.23
N ASN A 178 -3.14 -21.23 -7.03
CA ASN A 178 -3.36 -22.65 -6.71
C ASN A 178 -2.57 -23.14 -5.49
N ASP A 179 -1.58 -22.37 -5.05
CA ASP A 179 -0.68 -22.74 -3.96
C ASP A 179 -0.86 -21.81 -2.74
N LEU A 180 -1.97 -21.06 -2.67
CA LEU A 180 -2.23 -20.09 -1.58
C LEU A 180 -2.17 -20.79 -0.21
N ASP A 181 -2.81 -21.94 -0.04
CA ASP A 181 -2.85 -22.64 1.24
C ASP A 181 -1.44 -23.11 1.65
N ALA A 182 -0.62 -23.57 0.71
CA ALA A 182 0.76 -23.95 0.98
C ALA A 182 1.65 -22.74 1.35
N PHE A 183 1.38 -21.57 0.75
CA PHE A 183 2.04 -20.32 1.12
C PHE A 183 1.65 -19.88 2.54
N LEU A 184 0.36 -19.94 2.89
CA LEU A 184 -0.14 -19.54 4.20
C LEU A 184 0.37 -20.48 5.30
N ALA A 185 0.32 -21.79 5.09
CA ALA A 185 0.74 -22.81 6.05
C ALA A 185 2.21 -22.72 6.49
N ARG A 186 3.06 -22.04 5.70
CA ARG A 186 4.46 -21.78 6.05
C ARG A 186 4.72 -20.36 6.57
N THR A 187 3.71 -19.53 6.75
CA THR A 187 3.87 -18.08 7.01
C THR A 187 3.56 -17.75 8.47
N ASP A 188 4.57 -17.31 9.23
CA ASP A 188 4.44 -16.82 10.60
C ASP A 188 4.06 -15.33 10.64
N LEU A 189 4.60 -14.55 9.70
CA LEU A 189 4.33 -13.14 9.56
C LEU A 189 3.89 -12.85 8.13
N LEU A 190 2.63 -12.46 7.96
CA LEU A 190 2.02 -12.15 6.67
C LEU A 190 2.07 -10.66 6.39
N VAL A 191 2.76 -10.26 5.33
CA VAL A 191 2.78 -8.88 4.81
C VAL A 191 1.89 -8.79 3.58
N CYS A 192 0.85 -7.95 3.63
CA CYS A 192 -0.05 -7.72 2.52
C CYS A 192 0.24 -6.36 1.85
N LEU A 193 0.65 -6.42 0.57
CA LEU A 193 0.90 -5.28 -0.31
C LEU A 193 0.10 -5.42 -1.63
N LEU A 194 -1.06 -6.08 -1.55
CA LEU A 194 -1.94 -6.29 -2.70
C LEU A 194 -2.69 -5.00 -3.06
N PRO A 195 -3.05 -4.82 -4.33
CA PRO A 195 -4.05 -3.83 -4.73
C PRO A 195 -5.45 -4.28 -4.27
N LEU A 196 -6.34 -3.31 -4.04
CA LEU A 196 -7.75 -3.57 -3.84
C LEU A 196 -8.42 -3.77 -5.19
N THR A 197 -8.95 -4.96 -5.40
CA THR A 197 -9.73 -5.37 -6.57
C THR A 197 -10.98 -6.10 -6.11
N PRO A 198 -11.99 -6.36 -6.98
CA PRO A 198 -13.14 -7.19 -6.61
C PRO A 198 -12.75 -8.55 -6.01
N GLU A 199 -11.67 -9.17 -6.52
CA GLU A 199 -11.20 -10.49 -6.09
C GLU A 199 -10.41 -10.46 -4.77
N THR A 200 -9.79 -9.32 -4.44
CA THR A 200 -8.99 -9.18 -3.21
C THR A 200 -9.74 -8.53 -2.06
N LYS A 201 -10.94 -7.98 -2.32
CA LYS A 201 -11.78 -7.37 -1.29
C LYS A 201 -12.14 -8.38 -0.21
N GLY A 202 -11.85 -8.05 1.06
CA GLY A 202 -12.13 -8.90 2.21
C GLY A 202 -11.32 -10.20 2.23
N LEU A 203 -10.22 -10.29 1.49
CA LEU A 203 -9.35 -11.48 1.44
C LEU A 203 -8.71 -11.78 2.81
N LEU A 204 -8.32 -10.73 3.54
CA LEU A 204 -7.74 -10.83 4.88
C LEU A 204 -8.86 -11.00 5.90
N ASN A 205 -9.34 -12.22 6.06
CA ASN A 205 -10.45 -12.62 6.91
C ASN A 205 -10.06 -13.84 7.75
N ARG A 206 -10.98 -14.24 8.65
CA ARG A 206 -10.76 -15.39 9.54
C ARG A 206 -10.33 -16.66 8.80
N SER A 207 -11.00 -17.01 7.70
CA SER A 207 -10.68 -18.22 6.94
C SER A 207 -9.25 -18.25 6.40
N LEU A 208 -8.70 -17.07 6.07
CA LEU A 208 -7.30 -16.95 5.67
C LEU A 208 -6.38 -17.04 6.89
N PHE A 209 -6.72 -16.38 8.01
CA PHE A 209 -5.85 -16.36 9.19
C PHE A 209 -5.70 -17.74 9.84
N GLU A 210 -6.74 -18.56 9.84
CA GLU A 210 -6.73 -19.94 10.33
C GLU A 210 -5.79 -20.86 9.52
N LYS A 211 -5.40 -20.48 8.30
CA LYS A 211 -4.47 -21.22 7.45
C LYS A 211 -3.00 -20.80 7.64
N LEU A 212 -2.75 -19.72 8.37
CA LEU A 212 -1.38 -19.29 8.68
C LEU A 212 -0.69 -20.30 9.60
N ALA A 213 0.63 -20.24 9.67
CA ALA A 213 1.41 -21.13 10.51
C ALA A 213 1.19 -20.83 12.00
N HIS A 214 0.82 -21.86 12.78
CA HIS A 214 0.64 -21.79 14.24
C HIS A 214 1.77 -22.52 15.01
N ASP A 215 2.77 -23.00 14.30
CA ASP A 215 3.94 -23.72 14.84
C ASP A 215 5.22 -22.87 14.81
N GLY A 216 5.09 -21.58 14.50
CA GLY A 216 6.21 -20.68 14.33
C GLY A 216 6.77 -20.09 15.62
N VAL A 217 7.90 -19.40 15.50
CA VAL A 217 8.68 -18.86 16.62
C VAL A 217 8.00 -17.73 17.39
N LEU A 218 6.96 -17.12 16.83
CA LEU A 218 6.17 -16.08 17.49
C LEU A 218 5.00 -16.63 18.33
N GLY A 219 4.79 -17.94 18.32
CA GLY A 219 3.69 -18.62 19.02
C GLY A 219 2.34 -18.53 18.30
N ALA A 220 2.00 -17.41 17.71
CA ALA A 220 0.85 -17.22 16.84
C ALA A 220 1.21 -16.29 15.67
N PRO A 221 0.55 -16.43 14.51
CA PRO A 221 0.90 -15.66 13.32
C PRO A 221 0.57 -14.17 13.47
N VAL A 222 1.29 -13.35 12.72
CA VAL A 222 1.17 -11.89 12.72
C VAL A 222 0.71 -11.40 11.35
N LEU A 223 -0.25 -10.47 11.34
CA LEU A 223 -0.71 -9.78 10.13
C LEU A 223 -0.05 -8.39 10.04
N MET A 224 0.46 -8.04 8.87
CA MET A 224 0.85 -6.68 8.49
C MET A 224 0.13 -6.28 7.21
N ASN A 225 -0.69 -5.22 7.24
CA ASN A 225 -1.37 -4.73 6.04
C ASN A 225 -1.01 -3.27 5.76
N ALA A 226 -0.32 -3.03 4.64
CA ALA A 226 -0.02 -1.73 4.07
C ALA A 226 -0.48 -1.64 2.59
N GLY A 227 -1.42 -2.49 2.18
CA GLY A 227 -2.08 -2.44 0.88
C GLY A 227 -3.26 -1.47 0.87
N ARG A 228 -4.44 -1.96 1.23
CA ARG A 228 -5.69 -1.18 1.35
C ARG A 228 -6.56 -1.73 2.48
N GLY A 229 -7.32 -0.84 3.13
CA GLY A 229 -8.24 -1.25 4.19
C GLY A 229 -9.32 -2.21 3.73
N GLY A 230 -9.86 -2.02 2.52
CA GLY A 230 -10.85 -2.92 1.95
C GLY A 230 -10.38 -4.35 1.66
N LEU A 231 -9.07 -4.65 1.80
CA LEU A 231 -8.54 -6.02 1.75
C LEU A 231 -8.86 -6.81 3.02
N GLN A 232 -9.03 -6.13 4.15
CA GLN A 232 -9.22 -6.74 5.47
C GLN A 232 -10.67 -6.69 5.93
N VAL A 233 -11.02 -7.63 6.82
CA VAL A 233 -12.25 -7.62 7.60
C VAL A 233 -11.86 -7.30 9.04
N GLU A 234 -12.00 -6.04 9.47
CA GLU A 234 -11.52 -5.55 10.77
C GLU A 234 -12.14 -6.31 11.95
N LYS A 235 -13.41 -6.68 11.82
CA LYS A 235 -14.10 -7.51 12.82
C LYS A 235 -13.43 -8.87 13.00
N ASP A 236 -13.04 -9.51 11.90
CA ASP A 236 -12.38 -10.81 11.94
C ASP A 236 -10.98 -10.69 12.55
N ILE A 237 -10.23 -9.61 12.24
CA ILE A 237 -8.93 -9.34 12.85
C ILE A 237 -9.07 -9.26 14.36
N LEU A 238 -9.99 -8.44 14.88
CA LEU A 238 -10.23 -8.29 16.31
C LEU A 238 -10.59 -9.62 16.97
N THR A 239 -11.55 -10.34 16.40
CA THR A 239 -11.97 -11.64 16.94
C THR A 239 -10.83 -12.66 16.93
N CYS A 240 -10.03 -12.70 15.84
CA CYS A 240 -8.89 -13.62 15.76
C CYS A 240 -7.76 -13.26 16.74
N LEU A 241 -7.56 -11.97 17.06
CA LEU A 241 -6.64 -11.54 18.08
C LEU A 241 -7.13 -11.93 19.49
N ASP A 242 -8.40 -11.72 19.79
CA ASP A 242 -9.00 -12.10 21.08
C ASP A 242 -8.97 -13.62 21.33
N GLU A 243 -9.13 -14.42 20.28
CA GLU A 243 -9.11 -15.89 20.33
C GLU A 243 -7.71 -16.50 20.19
N GLY A 244 -6.68 -15.68 19.90
CA GLY A 244 -5.31 -16.17 19.72
C GLY A 244 -5.04 -16.86 18.37
N VAL A 245 -5.94 -16.74 17.40
CA VAL A 245 -5.72 -17.16 16.00
C VAL A 245 -4.68 -16.25 15.36
N LEU A 246 -4.67 -14.97 15.70
CA LEU A 246 -3.58 -14.03 15.41
C LEU A 246 -2.90 -13.62 16.72
N GLY A 247 -1.58 -13.52 16.72
CA GLY A 247 -0.80 -13.01 17.85
C GLY A 247 -0.71 -11.49 17.86
N ALA A 248 -0.65 -10.87 16.70
CA ALA A 248 -0.61 -9.41 16.54
C ALA A 248 -1.06 -8.97 15.14
N ALA A 249 -1.41 -7.69 15.02
CA ALA A 249 -1.65 -7.04 13.74
C ALA A 249 -0.98 -5.65 13.68
N THR A 250 -0.32 -5.34 12.55
CA THR A 250 0.18 -3.99 12.23
C THR A 250 -0.56 -3.50 11.01
N LEU A 251 -1.37 -2.46 11.18
CA LEU A 251 -2.28 -1.97 10.16
C LEU A 251 -1.94 -0.51 9.83
N ASP A 252 -1.63 -0.25 8.56
CA ASP A 252 -1.39 1.09 8.04
C ASP A 252 -2.63 1.65 7.33
N VAL A 253 -3.59 0.78 7.01
CA VAL A 253 -4.79 1.08 6.22
C VAL A 253 -6.04 0.50 6.89
N PHE A 254 -7.21 1.15 6.68
CA PHE A 254 -8.45 0.83 7.37
C PHE A 254 -9.66 0.84 6.43
N GLU A 255 -10.72 0.10 6.79
CA GLU A 255 -11.99 0.09 6.03
C GLU A 255 -12.59 1.50 5.92
N THR A 256 -12.43 2.30 6.96
CA THR A 256 -12.80 3.72 6.99
C THR A 256 -11.58 4.56 7.38
N GLU A 257 -11.22 5.52 6.55
CA GLU A 257 -10.11 6.45 6.77
C GLU A 257 -10.58 7.90 6.72
N PRO A 258 -10.21 8.72 7.73
CA PRO A 258 -9.43 8.40 8.94
C PRO A 258 -10.11 7.36 9.83
N LEU A 259 -9.31 6.51 10.51
CA LEU A 259 -9.84 5.52 11.46
C LEU A 259 -10.69 6.22 12.51
N PRO A 260 -11.99 5.84 12.69
CA PRO A 260 -12.87 6.47 13.66
C PRO A 260 -12.30 6.42 15.08
N ALA A 261 -12.51 7.50 15.83
CA ALA A 261 -11.95 7.65 17.18
C ALA A 261 -12.46 6.60 18.19
N ASP A 262 -13.62 6.01 17.92
CA ASP A 262 -14.26 4.96 18.71
C ASP A 262 -13.92 3.55 18.23
N SER A 263 -13.08 3.42 17.21
CA SER A 263 -12.65 2.09 16.72
C SER A 263 -11.91 1.32 17.82
N PRO A 264 -12.28 0.05 18.08
CA PRO A 264 -11.61 -0.80 19.06
C PRO A 264 -10.15 -1.11 18.68
N LEU A 265 -9.76 -0.94 17.42
CA LEU A 265 -8.38 -1.13 16.95
C LEU A 265 -7.39 -0.19 17.66
N TRP A 266 -7.81 1.02 18.09
CA TRP A 266 -6.96 1.95 18.82
C TRP A 266 -6.48 1.43 20.17
N SER A 267 -7.33 0.71 20.87
CA SER A 267 -7.09 0.26 22.25
C SER A 267 -6.65 -1.21 22.35
N HIS A 268 -6.73 -1.98 21.28
CA HIS A 268 -6.38 -3.39 21.31
C HIS A 268 -4.86 -3.58 21.52
N PRO A 269 -4.43 -4.31 22.56
CA PRO A 269 -3.01 -4.37 22.96
C PRO A 269 -2.10 -5.01 21.90
N ALA A 270 -2.64 -5.91 21.07
CA ALA A 270 -1.89 -6.59 20.01
C ALA A 270 -1.97 -5.87 18.65
N VAL A 271 -2.62 -4.69 18.56
CA VAL A 271 -2.71 -3.92 17.31
C VAL A 271 -1.74 -2.76 17.32
N THR A 272 -1.01 -2.58 16.22
CA THR A 272 -0.25 -1.36 15.90
C THR A 272 -0.97 -0.64 14.78
N VAL A 273 -1.28 0.64 15.00
CA VAL A 273 -1.91 1.53 14.01
C VAL A 273 -0.87 2.52 13.49
N THR A 274 -0.75 2.65 12.16
CA THR A 274 -0.09 3.77 11.52
C THR A 274 -1.07 4.44 10.54
N PRO A 275 -1.05 5.79 10.37
CA PRO A 275 -2.13 6.52 9.70
C PRO A 275 -1.93 6.61 8.18
N HIS A 276 -1.90 5.48 7.48
CA HIS A 276 -1.69 5.36 6.04
C HIS A 276 -0.44 6.13 5.56
N ASN A 277 0.65 5.95 6.30
CA ASN A 277 1.92 6.66 6.07
C ASN A 277 3.13 5.73 5.91
N SER A 278 2.91 4.43 5.73
CA SER A 278 3.98 3.45 5.48
C SER A 278 4.87 3.82 4.29
N ALA A 279 4.32 4.55 3.33
CA ALA A 279 5.06 5.03 2.16
C ALA A 279 4.56 6.42 1.73
N VAL A 280 5.00 7.45 2.44
CA VAL A 280 4.72 8.84 2.05
C VAL A 280 5.53 9.19 0.80
N SER A 281 4.86 9.68 -0.23
CA SER A 281 5.51 10.09 -1.47
C SER A 281 6.30 11.39 -1.28
N ASP A 282 7.50 11.45 -1.82
CA ASP A 282 8.24 12.71 -1.96
C ASP A 282 7.55 13.57 -3.02
N GLU A 283 7.07 14.74 -2.61
CA GLU A 283 6.27 15.61 -3.48
C GLU A 283 7.05 16.12 -4.69
N ASP A 284 8.38 16.35 -4.58
CA ASP A 284 9.21 16.75 -5.70
C ASP A 284 9.43 15.61 -6.70
N ALA A 285 9.60 14.40 -6.19
CA ALA A 285 9.72 13.20 -7.03
C ALA A 285 8.42 12.92 -7.80
N VAL A 286 7.28 13.01 -7.11
CA VAL A 286 5.96 12.86 -7.73
C VAL A 286 5.69 13.97 -8.75
N GLY A 287 6.00 15.23 -8.42
CA GLY A 287 5.86 16.36 -9.34
C GLY A 287 6.68 16.15 -10.63
N ARG A 288 7.92 15.75 -10.51
CA ARG A 288 8.78 15.41 -11.67
C ARG A 288 8.23 14.22 -12.45
N PHE A 289 7.70 13.21 -11.76
CA PHE A 289 7.07 12.07 -12.44
C PHE A 289 5.86 12.52 -13.25
N VAL A 290 4.94 13.29 -12.68
CA VAL A 290 3.73 13.80 -13.36
C VAL A 290 4.10 14.57 -14.62
N LEU A 291 5.02 15.52 -14.51
CA LEU A 291 5.45 16.33 -15.65
C LEU A 291 6.12 15.48 -16.73
N ARG A 292 6.99 14.55 -16.36
CA ARG A 292 7.63 13.61 -17.29
C ARG A 292 6.60 12.76 -18.03
N GLN A 293 5.55 12.27 -17.35
CA GLN A 293 4.50 11.49 -18.01
C GLN A 293 3.72 12.33 -19.02
N VAL A 294 3.37 13.57 -18.66
CA VAL A 294 2.70 14.50 -19.57
C VAL A 294 3.56 14.79 -20.80
N GLU A 295 4.81 15.19 -20.62
CA GLU A 295 5.74 15.47 -21.72
C GLU A 295 5.95 14.23 -22.62
N ARG A 296 6.08 13.06 -22.02
CA ARG A 296 6.24 11.80 -22.73
C ARG A 296 5.03 11.52 -23.62
N HIS A 297 3.82 11.68 -23.09
CA HIS A 297 2.60 11.45 -23.84
C HIS A 297 2.35 12.51 -24.92
N GLU A 298 2.71 13.77 -24.68
CA GLU A 298 2.69 14.85 -25.68
C GLU A 298 3.63 14.57 -26.88
N ARG A 299 4.69 13.78 -26.68
CA ARG A 299 5.59 13.30 -27.74
C ARG A 299 5.10 12.01 -28.42
N GLY A 300 3.88 11.55 -28.12
CA GLY A 300 3.31 10.31 -28.68
C GLY A 300 3.84 9.01 -28.09
N LEU A 301 4.55 9.08 -26.96
CA LEU A 301 5.04 7.89 -26.25
C LEU A 301 4.04 7.45 -25.17
N PRO A 302 3.91 6.14 -24.88
CA PRO A 302 3.03 5.65 -23.83
C PRO A 302 3.54 6.09 -22.44
N PHE A 303 2.66 6.12 -21.45
CA PHE A 303 3.04 6.29 -20.04
C PHE A 303 3.99 5.17 -19.58
N GLU A 304 4.88 5.47 -18.63
CA GLU A 304 5.88 4.50 -18.11
C GLU A 304 5.27 3.42 -17.21
N ALA A 305 4.22 3.75 -16.47
CA ALA A 305 3.55 2.83 -15.55
C ALA A 305 2.04 2.80 -15.85
N PRO A 306 1.65 2.29 -17.05
CA PRO A 306 0.25 2.23 -17.43
C PRO A 306 -0.52 1.28 -16.51
N VAL A 307 -1.76 1.62 -16.24
CA VAL A 307 -2.70 0.80 -15.50
C VAL A 307 -3.49 -0.07 -16.45
N ASP A 308 -3.49 -1.37 -16.20
CA ASP A 308 -4.40 -2.30 -16.87
C ASP A 308 -5.78 -2.24 -16.18
N ARG A 309 -6.75 -1.60 -16.83
CA ARG A 309 -8.10 -1.42 -16.28
C ARG A 309 -8.81 -2.75 -16.01
N ASN A 310 -8.54 -3.78 -16.81
CA ASN A 310 -9.14 -5.11 -16.62
C ASN A 310 -8.57 -5.83 -15.40
N ARG A 311 -7.35 -5.50 -15.02
CA ARG A 311 -6.68 -6.06 -13.86
C ARG A 311 -6.82 -5.21 -12.61
N HIS A 312 -7.34 -3.98 -12.75
CA HIS A 312 -7.49 -2.98 -11.69
C HIS A 312 -6.17 -2.51 -11.04
N TYR A 313 -5.02 -2.64 -11.75
CA TYR A 313 -3.73 -2.12 -11.26
C TYR A 313 -2.68 -1.91 -12.35
#